data_24603210c864ac08250c680a9a69bb05
#
_entry.id   24603210c864ac08250c680a9a69bb05
#
_cell.length_a   1.000
_cell.length_b   1.000
_cell.length_c   1.000
_cell.angle_alpha   90.00
_cell.angle_beta   90.00
_cell.angle_gamma   90.00
#
_symmetry.space_group_name_H-M   'P 1'
#
loop_
_entity.id
_entity.type
_entity.pdbx_description
1 polymer ?
#
loop_
_entity_poly.entity_id
_entity_poly.type
_entity_poly.pdbx_seq_one_letter_code
_entity_poly.pdbx_strand_id
1 'polypeptide(L)'
;DSIDYAEAHVIYEEKKAELLRGVAFPRHRYFVLDDRLTANDTHTYGWQLHLSKTETGNLSGEPHQLTWATSNDQQEQVALGIQMLDQRRNVNSYDDGPTNYDGLSYPEAVYDHTYLIADETAKDTQYLTLLDPYKVADGPLHVETVVEGRVWKIVHSPTEYDLLMSQPARASIAFDRIRTDATFLIASIDVIEGQHSLKSVLAKDGTQ
;
A
#
# COMPACT_ATOMS: atom_id res chain seq x y z
N ASP A 1 -5.92 -14.79 12.67
CA ASP A 1 -4.66 -14.03 12.47
C ASP A 1 -3.91 -14.60 11.26
N SER A 2 -4.46 -14.41 10.06
CA SER A 2 -3.85 -14.84 8.80
C SER A 2 -3.36 -13.62 8.03
N ILE A 3 -2.46 -13.88 7.07
CA ILE A 3 -2.07 -12.92 6.04
C ILE A 3 -2.54 -13.52 4.73
N ASP A 4 -3.56 -12.91 4.11
CA ASP A 4 -3.93 -13.27 2.76
C ASP A 4 -3.01 -12.54 1.77
N TYR A 5 -2.65 -13.22 0.69
CA TYR A 5 -1.75 -12.68 -0.32
C TYR A 5 -2.18 -13.10 -1.72
N ALA A 6 -2.14 -12.15 -2.62
CA ALA A 6 -2.31 -12.38 -4.05
C ALA A 6 -1.21 -11.66 -4.83
N GLU A 7 -0.84 -12.21 -5.99
CA GLU A 7 0.16 -11.63 -6.87
C GLU A 7 -0.31 -11.68 -8.32
N ALA A 8 -0.02 -10.62 -9.05
CA ALA A 8 -0.23 -10.54 -10.48
C ALA A 8 1.06 -10.10 -11.18
N HIS A 9 1.39 -10.76 -12.29
CA HIS A 9 2.50 -10.41 -13.15
C HIS A 9 1.96 -9.99 -14.52
N VAL A 10 2.30 -8.79 -14.97
CA VAL A 10 1.89 -8.22 -16.25
C VAL A 10 3.12 -7.88 -17.07
N ILE A 11 3.14 -8.34 -18.31
CA ILE A 11 4.22 -8.05 -19.27
C ILE A 11 3.67 -7.09 -20.32
N TYR A 12 4.30 -5.93 -20.44
CA TYR A 12 4.02 -4.92 -21.45
C TYR A 12 5.02 -5.08 -22.61
N GLU A 13 4.74 -6.01 -23.54
CA GLU A 13 5.66 -6.38 -24.61
C GLU A 13 6.12 -5.19 -25.45
N GLU A 14 5.22 -4.28 -25.83
CA GLU A 14 5.52 -3.08 -26.60
C GLU A 14 6.48 -2.12 -25.87
N LYS A 15 6.39 -2.08 -24.56
CA LYS A 15 7.22 -1.23 -23.69
C LYS A 15 8.46 -1.95 -23.16
N LYS A 16 8.56 -3.27 -23.37
CA LYS A 16 9.59 -4.12 -22.79
C LYS A 16 9.73 -3.91 -21.29
N ALA A 17 8.58 -3.79 -20.64
CA ALA A 17 8.45 -3.51 -19.21
C ALA A 17 7.59 -4.59 -18.56
N GLU A 18 7.85 -4.87 -17.30
CA GLU A 18 7.12 -5.83 -16.49
C GLU A 18 6.64 -5.14 -15.21
N LEU A 19 5.43 -5.49 -14.77
CA LEU A 19 4.87 -5.13 -13.48
C LEU A 19 4.58 -6.41 -12.69
N LEU A 20 5.16 -6.50 -11.52
CA LEU A 20 4.78 -7.46 -10.49
C LEU A 20 4.05 -6.71 -9.38
N ARG A 21 2.77 -6.98 -9.18
CA ARG A 21 1.96 -6.43 -8.09
C ARG A 21 1.63 -7.50 -7.06
N GLY A 22 2.15 -7.32 -5.86
CA GLY A 22 1.75 -8.08 -4.69
C GLY A 22 0.71 -7.31 -3.87
N VAL A 23 -0.32 -8.00 -3.38
CA VAL A 23 -1.31 -7.45 -2.46
C VAL A 23 -1.38 -8.36 -1.24
N ALA A 24 -1.03 -7.83 -0.08
CA ALA A 24 -1.18 -8.51 1.19
C ALA A 24 -2.32 -7.89 2.01
N PHE A 25 -3.05 -8.73 2.76
CA PHE A 25 -4.13 -8.33 3.66
C PHE A 25 -3.88 -8.88 5.06
N PRO A 26 -2.94 -8.28 5.81
CA PRO A 26 -2.55 -8.74 7.12
C PRO A 26 -3.66 -8.55 8.14
N ARG A 27 -3.89 -9.57 8.98
CA ARG A 27 -4.92 -9.58 10.04
C ARG A 27 -6.33 -9.19 9.56
N HIS A 28 -6.55 -9.14 8.23
CA HIS A 28 -7.78 -8.63 7.61
C HIS A 28 -8.14 -7.20 8.07
N ARG A 29 -7.12 -6.36 8.26
CA ARG A 29 -7.30 -4.99 8.76
C ARG A 29 -6.89 -3.91 7.77
N TYR A 30 -5.80 -4.12 7.03
CA TYR A 30 -5.24 -3.14 6.09
C TYR A 30 -4.62 -3.85 4.90
N PHE A 31 -4.36 -3.11 3.83
CA PHE A 31 -3.71 -3.67 2.65
C PHE A 31 -2.29 -3.12 2.50
N VAL A 32 -1.39 -3.97 2.03
CA VAL A 32 -0.07 -3.57 1.55
C VAL A 32 0.02 -3.93 0.07
N LEU A 33 0.30 -2.92 -0.76
CA LEU A 33 0.58 -3.09 -2.18
C LEU A 33 2.08 -2.95 -2.40
N ASP A 34 2.70 -3.97 -2.99
CA ASP A 34 4.11 -4.00 -3.39
C ASP A 34 4.17 -4.08 -4.92
N ASP A 35 4.33 -2.94 -5.58
CA ASP A 35 4.41 -2.82 -7.03
C ASP A 35 5.87 -2.70 -7.46
N ARG A 36 6.35 -3.68 -8.21
CA ARG A 36 7.70 -3.72 -8.77
C ARG A 36 7.63 -3.61 -10.26
N LEU A 37 8.31 -2.61 -10.80
CA LEU A 37 8.37 -2.36 -12.23
C LEU A 37 9.81 -2.46 -12.69
N THR A 38 10.03 -3.23 -13.74
CA THR A 38 11.34 -3.42 -14.38
C THR A 38 11.22 -3.23 -15.87
N ALA A 39 12.23 -2.65 -16.51
CA ALA A 39 12.27 -2.50 -17.93
C ALA A 39 13.69 -2.52 -18.51
N ASN A 40 13.79 -2.65 -19.84
CA ASN A 40 15.08 -2.56 -20.53
C ASN A 40 15.57 -1.10 -20.64
N ASP A 41 14.65 -0.17 -20.74
CA ASP A 41 14.90 1.27 -20.92
C ASP A 41 14.22 2.08 -19.82
N THR A 42 14.57 3.36 -19.71
CA THR A 42 13.94 4.30 -18.77
C THR A 42 12.54 4.66 -19.25
N HIS A 43 11.57 4.56 -18.34
CA HIS A 43 10.18 4.94 -18.55
C HIS A 43 9.70 5.86 -17.42
N THR A 44 8.62 6.59 -17.66
CA THR A 44 7.84 7.23 -16.59
C THR A 44 6.74 6.28 -16.18
N TYR A 45 6.78 5.86 -14.93
CA TYR A 45 5.77 5.02 -14.29
C TYR A 45 4.87 5.90 -13.42
N GLY A 46 3.59 5.56 -13.37
CA GLY A 46 2.62 6.24 -12.52
C GLY A 46 1.85 5.22 -11.66
N TRP A 47 2.04 5.28 -10.34
CA TRP A 47 1.14 4.61 -9.43
C TRP A 47 -0.15 5.42 -9.32
N GLN A 48 -1.30 4.77 -9.46
CA GLN A 48 -2.59 5.45 -9.47
C GLN A 48 -3.58 4.79 -8.52
N LEU A 49 -4.35 5.63 -7.80
CA LEU A 49 -5.48 5.22 -7.01
C LEU A 49 -6.67 6.14 -7.32
N HIS A 50 -7.81 5.54 -7.69
CA HIS A 50 -9.04 6.27 -7.96
C HIS A 50 -9.94 6.23 -6.72
N LEU A 51 -10.38 7.41 -6.29
CA LEU A 51 -11.29 7.60 -5.18
C LEU A 51 -12.63 8.10 -5.73
N SER A 52 -13.74 7.54 -5.26
CA SER A 52 -15.06 8.02 -5.61
C SER A 52 -15.27 9.41 -5.01
N LYS A 53 -15.59 10.40 -5.84
CA LYS A 53 -15.96 11.73 -5.36
C LYS A 53 -17.39 11.67 -4.84
N THR A 54 -17.54 11.70 -3.53
CA THR A 54 -18.83 11.82 -2.87
C THR A 54 -19.02 13.26 -2.39
N GLU A 55 -20.26 13.69 -2.17
CA GLU A 55 -20.55 15.03 -1.62
C GLU A 55 -19.85 15.28 -0.27
N THR A 56 -19.53 14.23 0.47
CA THR A 56 -18.89 14.29 1.78
C THR A 56 -17.41 13.89 1.76
N GLY A 57 -16.88 13.47 0.60
CA GLY A 57 -15.50 13.04 0.47
C GLY A 57 -14.52 14.20 0.64
N ASN A 58 -13.57 14.05 1.52
CA ASN A 58 -12.52 15.05 1.77
C ASN A 58 -11.14 14.39 1.80
N LEU A 59 -10.25 14.89 0.95
CA LEU A 59 -8.84 14.49 0.93
C LEU A 59 -8.01 15.49 1.72
N SER A 60 -7.20 14.99 2.64
CA SER A 60 -6.31 15.80 3.49
C SER A 60 -5.00 15.05 3.78
N GLY A 61 -4.01 15.74 4.31
CA GLY A 61 -2.73 15.17 4.75
C GLY A 61 -1.53 15.66 3.97
N GLU A 62 -0.37 15.06 4.25
CA GLU A 62 0.90 15.35 3.60
C GLU A 62 1.07 14.52 2.30
N PRO A 63 1.93 14.94 1.36
CA PRO A 63 2.03 14.31 0.04
C PRO A 63 2.33 12.81 0.01
N HIS A 64 2.90 12.25 1.07
CA HIS A 64 3.20 10.82 1.18
C HIS A 64 2.29 10.08 2.18
N GLN A 65 1.41 10.82 2.86
CA GLN A 65 0.46 10.30 3.84
C GLN A 65 -0.86 11.04 3.75
N LEU A 66 -1.75 10.53 2.91
CA LEU A 66 -3.05 11.13 2.65
C LEU A 66 -4.15 10.39 3.41
N THR A 67 -5.21 11.11 3.71
CA THR A 67 -6.45 10.56 4.26
C THR A 67 -7.61 11.00 3.39
N TRP A 68 -8.37 10.04 2.89
CA TRP A 68 -9.65 10.29 2.25
C TRP A 68 -10.76 9.89 3.20
N ALA A 69 -11.56 10.86 3.66
CA ALA A 69 -12.63 10.64 4.62
C ALA A 69 -14.00 10.86 3.98
N THR A 70 -14.99 10.07 4.36
CA THR A 70 -16.37 10.17 3.90
C THR A 70 -17.34 9.60 4.96
N SER A 71 -18.64 9.65 4.67
CA SER A 71 -19.67 8.93 5.47
C SER A 71 -20.10 7.68 4.71
N ASN A 72 -20.24 6.57 5.42
CA ASN A 72 -20.84 5.36 4.87
C ASN A 72 -22.39 5.45 4.86
N ASP A 73 -23.07 4.42 4.34
CA ASP A 73 -24.53 4.34 4.25
C ASP A 73 -25.23 4.41 5.62
N GLN A 74 -24.49 4.11 6.69
CA GLN A 74 -24.98 4.17 8.07
C GLN A 74 -24.70 5.51 8.75
N GLN A 75 -24.22 6.52 7.99
CA GLN A 75 -23.80 7.84 8.47
C GLN A 75 -22.61 7.82 9.44
N GLU A 76 -21.87 6.70 9.47
CA GLU A 76 -20.61 6.64 10.21
C GLU A 76 -19.51 7.34 9.42
N GLN A 77 -18.66 8.09 10.12
CA GLN A 77 -17.47 8.69 9.53
C GLN A 77 -16.38 7.63 9.35
N VAL A 78 -16.04 7.35 8.11
CA VAL A 78 -15.01 6.37 7.74
C VAL A 78 -13.92 7.05 6.91
N ALA A 79 -12.73 6.50 6.94
CA ALA A 79 -11.61 7.02 6.19
C ALA A 79 -10.76 5.90 5.58
N LEU A 80 -10.03 6.25 4.52
CA LEU A 80 -8.94 5.46 3.95
C LEU A 80 -7.65 6.24 4.14
N GLY A 81 -6.76 5.73 4.97
CA GLY A 81 -5.37 6.17 5.05
C GLY A 81 -4.60 5.61 3.86
N ILE A 82 -3.83 6.47 3.19
CA ILE A 82 -3.04 6.13 2.01
C ILE A 82 -1.61 6.59 2.27
N GLN A 83 -0.70 5.65 2.47
CA GLN A 83 0.67 5.98 2.84
C GLN A 83 1.67 5.33 1.88
N MET A 84 2.51 6.17 1.24
CA MET A 84 3.69 5.72 0.51
C MET A 84 4.83 5.49 1.51
N LEU A 85 5.16 4.23 1.76
CA LEU A 85 6.12 3.86 2.81
C LEU A 85 7.56 4.20 2.45
N ASP A 86 7.89 4.24 1.16
CA ASP A 86 9.24 4.61 0.72
C ASP A 86 9.55 6.12 0.80
N GLN A 87 8.53 6.95 1.05
CA GLN A 87 8.60 8.41 1.26
C GLN A 87 9.40 9.21 0.21
N ARG A 88 9.81 8.58 -0.89
CA ARG A 88 10.63 9.21 -1.94
C ARG A 88 9.79 9.98 -2.95
N ARG A 89 8.47 9.78 -2.92
CA ARG A 89 7.55 10.32 -3.91
C ARG A 89 6.43 11.09 -3.25
N ASN A 90 6.08 12.19 -3.87
CA ASN A 90 4.87 12.91 -3.52
C ASN A 90 3.70 12.33 -4.30
N VAL A 91 2.59 12.14 -3.62
CA VAL A 91 1.31 11.79 -4.25
C VAL A 91 0.59 13.09 -4.58
N ASN A 92 0.29 13.30 -5.84
CA ASN A 92 -0.49 14.42 -6.31
C ASN A 92 -1.95 13.99 -6.50
N SER A 93 -2.89 14.88 -6.16
CA SER A 93 -4.31 14.65 -6.40
C SER A 93 -4.78 15.45 -7.62
N TYR A 94 -5.64 14.85 -8.40
CA TYR A 94 -6.29 15.46 -9.54
C TYR A 94 -7.78 15.20 -9.48
N ASP A 95 -8.58 16.25 -9.63
CA ASP A 95 -10.00 16.09 -9.86
C ASP A 95 -10.20 15.80 -11.35
N ASP A 96 -10.65 14.60 -11.65
CA ASP A 96 -11.14 14.27 -12.98
C ASP A 96 -12.64 14.57 -12.98
N GLY A 97 -13.06 15.52 -13.82
CA GLY A 97 -14.49 15.79 -14.03
C GLY A 97 -15.20 14.52 -14.54
N PRO A 98 -16.49 14.60 -14.86
CA PRO A 98 -17.27 13.45 -15.25
C PRO A 98 -16.61 12.71 -16.42
N THR A 99 -15.87 11.65 -16.14
CA THR A 99 -15.27 10.79 -17.15
C THR A 99 -16.37 9.90 -17.72
N ASN A 100 -16.79 10.22 -18.94
CA ASN A 100 -17.44 9.24 -19.77
C ASN A 100 -16.42 8.14 -20.07
N TYR A 101 -16.58 6.97 -19.47
CA TYR A 101 -15.93 5.77 -19.98
C TYR A 101 -16.57 5.44 -21.34
N ASP A 102 -16.06 6.09 -22.41
CA ASP A 102 -16.42 5.79 -23.78
C ASP A 102 -16.04 4.36 -24.10
N GLY A 103 -17.02 3.49 -24.14
CA GLY A 103 -16.88 2.10 -24.54
C GLY A 103 -17.74 1.10 -23.78
N LEU A 104 -18.28 1.44 -22.62
CA LEU A 104 -19.29 0.64 -21.95
C LEU A 104 -20.59 1.44 -21.93
N SER A 105 -21.62 0.93 -22.61
CA SER A 105 -22.95 1.52 -22.75
C SER A 105 -23.70 1.61 -21.40
N TYR A 106 -23.21 2.42 -20.49
CA TYR A 106 -23.94 2.86 -19.31
C TYR A 106 -24.18 4.37 -19.43
N PRO A 107 -25.29 4.80 -20.06
CA PRO A 107 -25.52 6.22 -20.36
C PRO A 107 -25.79 7.11 -19.15
N GLU A 108 -25.79 6.58 -17.93
CA GLU A 108 -26.24 7.33 -16.73
C GLU A 108 -25.24 7.38 -15.58
N ALA A 109 -24.08 6.75 -15.67
CA ALA A 109 -23.10 6.77 -14.59
C ALA A 109 -21.96 7.75 -14.89
N VAL A 110 -22.25 9.04 -14.71
CA VAL A 110 -21.22 10.08 -14.64
C VAL A 110 -20.64 10.03 -13.21
N TYR A 111 -19.48 9.43 -13.05
CA TYR A 111 -18.79 9.41 -11.75
C TYR A 111 -17.71 10.47 -11.75
N ASP A 112 -17.85 11.45 -10.86
CA ASP A 112 -16.73 12.32 -10.50
C ASP A 112 -15.71 11.50 -9.70
N HIS A 113 -14.45 11.54 -10.10
CA HIS A 113 -13.36 10.88 -9.40
C HIS A 113 -12.32 11.90 -8.95
N THR A 114 -11.77 11.66 -7.78
CA THR A 114 -10.46 12.19 -7.43
C THR A 114 -9.47 11.05 -7.64
N TYR A 115 -8.43 11.26 -8.42
CA TYR A 115 -7.38 10.27 -8.56
C TYR A 115 -6.05 10.79 -8.02
N LEU A 116 -5.31 9.88 -7.43
CA LEU A 116 -4.01 10.12 -6.87
C LEU A 116 -2.97 9.54 -7.82
N ILE A 117 -1.91 10.29 -8.07
CA ILE A 117 -0.78 9.82 -8.89
C ILE A 117 0.52 10.06 -8.15
N ALA A 118 1.39 9.04 -8.14
CA ALA A 118 2.79 9.14 -7.77
C ALA A 118 3.65 8.70 -8.96
N ASP A 119 4.34 9.65 -9.59
CA ASP A 119 5.13 9.40 -10.79
C ASP A 119 6.62 9.25 -10.47
N GLU A 120 7.30 8.38 -11.22
CA GLU A 120 8.75 8.28 -11.24
C GLU A 120 9.27 7.92 -12.61
N THR A 121 10.36 8.58 -13.01
CA THR A 121 11.09 8.24 -14.23
C THR A 121 12.34 7.43 -13.87
N ALA A 122 12.32 6.16 -14.21
CA ALA A 122 13.37 5.21 -13.87
C ALA A 122 13.42 4.05 -14.87
N LYS A 123 14.47 3.24 -14.83
CA LYS A 123 14.50 1.93 -15.48
C LYS A 123 13.71 0.92 -14.66
N ASP A 124 14.04 0.84 -13.39
CA ASP A 124 13.39 -0.04 -12.42
C ASP A 124 12.89 0.80 -11.25
N THR A 125 11.69 0.52 -10.78
CA THR A 125 11.11 1.22 -9.62
C THR A 125 10.22 0.31 -8.80
N GLN A 126 9.93 0.74 -7.57
CA GLN A 126 9.04 0.06 -6.65
C GLN A 126 8.15 1.08 -5.96
N TYR A 127 6.86 0.80 -5.86
CA TYR A 127 5.93 1.53 -5.02
C TYR A 127 5.47 0.60 -3.90
N LEU A 128 5.69 1.00 -2.67
CA LEU A 128 5.19 0.29 -1.49
C LEU A 128 4.14 1.16 -0.80
N THR A 129 2.90 0.73 -0.90
CA THR A 129 1.75 1.51 -0.42
C THR A 129 1.00 0.75 0.66
N LEU A 130 0.71 1.43 1.76
CA LEU A 130 -0.21 0.96 2.79
C LEU A 130 -1.57 1.65 2.60
N LEU A 131 -2.64 0.87 2.54
CA LEU A 131 -4.01 1.33 2.51
C LEU A 131 -4.71 0.87 3.80
N ASP A 132 -5.11 1.82 4.62
CA ASP A 132 -5.68 1.61 5.94
C ASP A 132 -7.13 2.10 6.00
N PRO A 133 -8.14 1.21 5.83
CA PRO A 133 -9.53 1.56 6.03
C PRO A 133 -9.86 1.57 7.53
N TYR A 134 -10.34 2.71 8.06
CA TYR A 134 -10.66 2.85 9.48
C TYR A 134 -11.89 3.71 9.74
N LYS A 135 -12.49 3.59 10.92
CA LYS A 135 -13.48 4.55 11.43
C LYS A 135 -12.73 5.77 11.95
N VAL A 136 -13.17 6.97 11.59
CA VAL A 136 -12.50 8.21 12.01
C VAL A 136 -12.31 8.29 13.53
N ALA A 137 -13.23 7.73 14.29
CA ALA A 137 -13.14 7.67 15.75
C ALA A 137 -11.96 6.83 16.27
N ASP A 138 -11.52 5.81 15.51
CA ASP A 138 -10.42 4.92 15.90
C ASP A 138 -9.05 5.49 15.50
N GLY A 139 -9.02 6.38 14.52
CA GLY A 139 -7.81 6.97 13.94
C GLY A 139 -7.06 5.99 13.02
N PRO A 140 -6.05 6.50 12.28
CA PRO A 140 -5.23 5.68 11.37
C PRO A 140 -4.22 4.84 12.14
N LEU A 141 -3.74 3.77 11.49
CA LEU A 141 -2.62 2.98 11.98
C LEU A 141 -1.35 3.84 12.12
N HIS A 142 -0.63 3.60 13.21
CA HIS A 142 0.66 4.24 13.42
C HIS A 142 1.78 3.41 12.78
N VAL A 143 2.59 4.06 11.93
CA VAL A 143 3.70 3.42 11.23
C VAL A 143 5.02 4.01 11.69
N GLU A 144 5.91 3.16 12.18
CA GLU A 144 7.26 3.51 12.63
C GLU A 144 8.29 2.97 11.63
N THR A 145 9.27 3.78 11.25
CA THR A 145 10.41 3.30 10.45
C THR A 145 11.41 2.58 11.36
N VAL A 146 11.68 1.31 11.09
CA VAL A 146 12.67 0.49 11.80
C VAL A 146 14.02 0.51 11.08
N VAL A 147 13.99 0.34 9.76
CA VAL A 147 15.15 0.50 8.88
C VAL A 147 14.73 1.37 7.70
N GLU A 148 15.40 2.49 7.54
CA GLU A 148 15.07 3.50 6.53
C GLU A 148 14.89 2.90 5.13
N GLY A 149 13.72 3.16 4.53
CA GLY A 149 13.33 2.69 3.20
C GLY A 149 13.25 1.18 3.02
N ARG A 150 13.24 0.39 4.12
CA ARG A 150 13.24 -1.09 4.03
C ARG A 150 12.36 -1.80 5.02
N VAL A 151 12.25 -1.31 6.26
CA VAL A 151 11.52 -2.01 7.32
C VAL A 151 10.68 -1.02 8.11
N TRP A 152 9.41 -1.37 8.26
CA TRP A 152 8.43 -0.60 8.99
C TRP A 152 7.74 -1.47 10.02
N LYS A 153 7.36 -0.86 11.14
CA LYS A 153 6.52 -1.46 12.17
C LYS A 153 5.15 -0.78 12.12
N ILE A 154 4.12 -1.57 11.91
CA ILE A 154 2.73 -1.13 11.83
C ILE A 154 2.07 -1.49 13.16
N VAL A 155 1.73 -0.48 13.95
CA VAL A 155 1.25 -0.64 15.34
C VAL A 155 -0.27 -0.65 15.36
N HIS A 156 -0.86 -1.74 15.83
CA HIS A 156 -2.31 -1.90 16.01
C HIS A 156 -2.76 -1.55 17.43
N SER A 157 -1.92 -1.90 18.41
CA SER A 157 -2.14 -1.64 19.83
C SER A 157 -0.81 -1.74 20.59
N PRO A 158 -0.76 -1.43 21.89
CA PRO A 158 0.44 -1.67 22.68
C PRO A 158 0.93 -3.13 22.72
N THR A 159 0.05 -4.06 22.37
CA THR A 159 0.32 -5.50 22.41
C THR A 159 0.26 -6.20 21.04
N GLU A 160 0.01 -5.46 19.96
CA GLU A 160 -0.11 -6.02 18.62
C GLU A 160 0.59 -5.12 17.59
N TYR A 161 1.47 -5.69 16.78
CA TYR A 161 2.08 -5.00 15.66
C TYR A 161 2.48 -5.96 14.54
N ASP A 162 2.66 -5.41 13.34
CA ASP A 162 3.24 -6.13 12.22
C ASP A 162 4.59 -5.51 11.86
N LEU A 163 5.55 -6.36 11.46
CA LEU A 163 6.79 -5.93 10.83
C LEU A 163 6.67 -6.17 9.33
N LEU A 164 6.76 -5.10 8.56
CA LEU A 164 6.77 -5.11 7.10
C LEU A 164 8.18 -4.82 6.61
N MET A 165 8.71 -5.68 5.75
CA MET A 165 9.98 -5.49 5.09
C MET A 165 9.79 -5.61 3.57
N SER A 166 10.39 -4.70 2.81
CA SER A 166 10.50 -4.78 1.37
C SER A 166 11.86 -4.30 0.90
N GLN A 167 12.44 -5.02 -0.06
CA GLN A 167 13.73 -4.69 -0.67
C GLN A 167 13.75 -5.11 -2.15
N PRO A 168 14.45 -4.36 -3.01
CA PRO A 168 14.38 -4.57 -4.47
C PRO A 168 15.05 -5.88 -4.92
N ALA A 169 15.96 -6.42 -4.13
CA ALA A 169 16.67 -7.67 -4.43
C ALA A 169 16.95 -8.46 -3.16
N ARG A 170 17.16 -9.75 -3.29
CA ARG A 170 17.54 -10.64 -2.18
C ARG A 170 18.85 -10.15 -1.54
N ALA A 171 18.79 -9.80 -0.28
CA ALA A 171 19.94 -9.46 0.53
C ALA A 171 19.65 -9.81 2.00
N SER A 172 20.64 -10.34 2.70
CA SER A 172 20.45 -10.65 4.13
C SER A 172 20.27 -9.36 4.92
N ILE A 173 19.15 -9.26 5.63
CA ILE A 173 18.83 -8.18 6.55
C ILE A 173 18.46 -8.75 7.91
N ALA A 174 18.83 -8.05 8.97
CA ALA A 174 18.43 -8.39 10.33
C ALA A 174 17.84 -7.14 11.00
N PHE A 175 16.67 -7.29 11.60
CA PHE A 175 15.98 -6.23 12.32
C PHE A 175 15.12 -6.87 13.42
N ASP A 176 14.99 -6.19 14.53
CA ASP A 176 14.38 -6.72 15.74
C ASP A 176 14.95 -8.12 16.07
N ARG A 177 14.16 -9.18 15.99
CA ARG A 177 14.55 -10.58 16.19
C ARG A 177 14.44 -11.42 14.92
N ILE A 178 14.23 -10.78 13.77
CA ILE A 178 14.06 -11.40 12.47
C ILE A 178 15.37 -11.26 11.68
N ARG A 179 15.79 -12.37 11.07
CA ARG A 179 16.81 -12.38 10.03
C ARG A 179 16.23 -13.05 8.79
N THR A 180 16.35 -12.40 7.65
CA THR A 180 15.77 -12.86 6.39
C THR A 180 16.60 -12.39 5.20
N ASP A 181 16.47 -13.09 4.06
CA ASP A 181 16.94 -12.65 2.75
C ASP A 181 15.76 -12.50 1.75
N ALA A 182 14.53 -12.54 2.25
CA ALA A 182 13.34 -12.36 1.43
C ALA A 182 13.33 -11.00 0.75
N THR A 183 12.65 -10.87 -0.38
CA THR A 183 12.41 -9.56 -1.04
C THR A 183 11.22 -8.84 -0.43
N PHE A 184 10.27 -9.60 0.13
CA PHE A 184 9.11 -9.07 0.83
C PHE A 184 8.81 -9.96 2.04
N LEU A 185 8.49 -9.34 3.18
CA LEU A 185 8.11 -10.07 4.40
C LEU A 185 7.08 -9.25 5.19
N ILE A 186 6.06 -9.93 5.68
CA ILE A 186 5.19 -9.44 6.74
C ILE A 186 5.21 -10.46 7.88
N ALA A 187 5.44 -9.99 9.10
CA ALA A 187 5.41 -10.81 10.31
C ALA A 187 4.48 -10.17 11.34
N SER A 188 3.40 -10.87 11.68
CA SER A 188 2.43 -10.44 12.70
C SER A 188 2.87 -10.91 14.07
N ILE A 189 2.97 -10.00 15.02
CA ILE A 189 3.54 -10.21 16.34
C ILE A 189 2.57 -9.71 17.42
N ASP A 190 2.35 -10.56 18.42
CA ASP A 190 1.64 -10.20 19.65
C ASP A 190 2.62 -10.13 20.81
N VAL A 191 2.35 -9.23 21.76
CA VAL A 191 3.12 -9.10 22.99
C VAL A 191 2.26 -9.56 24.15
N ILE A 192 2.59 -10.70 24.73
CA ILE A 192 1.87 -11.31 25.84
C ILE A 192 2.82 -11.33 27.06
N GLU A 193 2.46 -10.65 28.14
CA GLU A 193 3.28 -10.53 29.36
C GLU A 193 4.72 -10.06 29.07
N GLY A 194 4.88 -9.15 28.10
CA GLY A 194 6.20 -8.64 27.66
C GLY A 194 6.98 -9.59 26.76
N GLN A 195 6.42 -10.75 26.40
CA GLN A 195 7.03 -11.69 25.46
C GLN A 195 6.44 -11.52 24.07
N HIS A 196 7.30 -11.46 23.06
CA HIS A 196 6.89 -11.37 21.65
C HIS A 196 6.59 -12.76 21.09
N SER A 197 5.40 -12.92 20.54
CA SER A 197 4.90 -14.17 19.94
C SER A 197 4.60 -13.96 18.47
N LEU A 198 5.30 -14.67 17.58
CA LEU A 198 5.01 -14.67 16.14
C LEU A 198 3.69 -15.41 15.90
N LYS A 199 2.72 -14.75 15.26
CA LYS A 199 1.39 -15.29 14.94
C LYS A 199 1.29 -15.78 13.51
N SER A 200 1.80 -14.99 12.58
CA SER A 200 1.81 -15.34 11.16
C SER A 200 3.00 -14.69 10.47
N VAL A 201 3.44 -15.30 9.39
CA VAL A 201 4.50 -14.77 8.54
C VAL A 201 4.20 -15.07 7.08
N LEU A 202 4.40 -14.08 6.24
CA LEU A 202 4.48 -14.18 4.79
C LEU A 202 5.88 -13.76 4.37
N ALA A 203 6.59 -14.58 3.62
CA ALA A 203 7.89 -14.25 3.06
C ALA A 203 7.94 -14.67 1.59
N LYS A 204 8.47 -13.78 0.73
CA LYS A 204 8.62 -14.00 -0.71
C LYS A 204 10.10 -14.03 -1.07
N ASP A 205 10.45 -14.95 -1.97
CA ASP A 205 11.80 -15.08 -2.55
C ASP A 205 12.93 -15.25 -1.52
N GLY A 206 12.61 -15.67 -0.31
CA GLY A 206 13.57 -15.96 0.74
C GLY A 206 14.05 -17.41 0.73
N THR A 207 15.20 -17.70 1.35
CA THR A 207 15.54 -19.05 1.81
C THR A 207 14.72 -19.40 3.04
N GLN A 208 14.02 -20.53 2.98
CA GLN A 208 13.31 -21.08 4.13
C GLN A 208 14.29 -21.69 5.13
#